data_5bb8448327ed7459e0d8b90a45de3cf5
#
_entry.id   5bb8448327ed7459e0d8b90a45de3cf5
#
_cell.length_a   1.000
_cell.length_b   1.000
_cell.length_c   1.000
_cell.angle_alpha   90.00
_cell.angle_beta   90.00
_cell.angle_gamma   90.00
#
_symmetry.space_group_name_H-M   'P 1'
#
loop_
_entity.id
_entity.type
_entity.pdbx_description
1 polymer ?
#
loop_
_entity_poly.entity_id
_entity_poly.type
_entity_poly.pdbx_seq_one_letter_code
_entity_poly.pdbx_strand_id
1 'polypeptide(L)'
;MNKKGFDFDFIVVGSGFGGSVSALRLTEKGYHVAVLEKGKRWRQNDFPKTNWNFRKYMWLPQLGCYGYQMLTQLKHVLIFHGGGVGGGSLVYANQLLVPPDEVFEKAEWGIADCKDRLMPHYKRAQKMLGANPSPQVGIADKCLREVGIELRGEDTFHVNDVGIFFGTPDKTVADPYFGGKGPDRTGCTFCGSCMVGCPVGAKNTLDKNYLHLAEGLGAQIIPETEVSGVRPWNDGYEVFTRQSTGVSHPKKTFRSKSVIFSGGVLGSVKLLMKCKQKGLLPNLSDQLGNYVRTNSEALLGVKSRDKDTDWNDQIAITSGIYADDTTHVEMVRYNKGSDVLLNLLTLMTDGGGKIPRTLRFCGNIVKHPIQFVRLLWPFGMASSTTVVLVMQTDENYLKLDSKPRWWRLGGQSMNSTVPSGMRRAPSYIPIANEITRRLARKMNGIPLSAWPEAAFNASTTAHILGGCCMGESPEKGVVGFNGEIFGYPNLFVADGSIVPANLGVNPSLTITALSEYIMSQISEK
;
A
#
# COMPACT_ATOMS: atom_id res chain seq x y z
N MET A 1 5.12 -25.77 26.26
CA MET A 1 6.39 -25.02 26.36
C MET A 1 7.49 -25.87 25.74
N ASN A 2 8.07 -25.37 24.66
CA ASN A 2 9.20 -26.03 23.99
C ASN A 2 10.39 -26.04 24.97
N LYS A 3 11.18 -27.15 25.03
CA LYS A 3 12.29 -27.35 26.00
C LYS A 3 13.36 -26.23 26.06
N LYS A 4 13.31 -25.22 25.19
CA LYS A 4 14.27 -24.11 25.10
C LYS A 4 13.72 -22.72 25.51
N GLY A 5 12.50 -22.59 26.02
CA GLY A 5 11.93 -21.33 26.50
C GLY A 5 11.44 -20.37 25.40
N PHE A 6 11.21 -20.85 24.18
CA PHE A 6 10.57 -20.08 23.10
C PHE A 6 9.04 -20.24 23.15
N ASP A 7 8.34 -19.12 22.92
CA ASP A 7 6.87 -19.08 22.79
C ASP A 7 6.43 -19.57 21.41
N PHE A 8 7.20 -19.23 20.35
CA PHE A 8 6.92 -19.54 18.95
C PHE A 8 8.19 -19.96 18.20
N ASP A 9 8.03 -20.69 17.09
CA ASP A 9 9.12 -20.90 16.13
C ASP A 9 9.34 -19.63 15.31
N PHE A 10 8.27 -18.99 14.84
CA PHE A 10 8.30 -17.74 14.11
C PHE A 10 7.36 -16.70 14.72
N ILE A 11 7.84 -15.45 14.82
CA ILE A 11 7.00 -14.27 15.03
C ILE A 11 7.03 -13.42 13.78
N VAL A 12 5.86 -13.16 13.20
CA VAL A 12 5.65 -12.27 12.06
C VAL A 12 5.17 -10.92 12.57
N VAL A 13 5.88 -9.85 12.23
CA VAL A 13 5.58 -8.48 12.65
C VAL A 13 4.80 -7.76 11.57
N GLY A 14 3.49 -7.69 11.71
CA GLY A 14 2.54 -7.16 10.72
C GLY A 14 1.80 -8.25 9.95
N SER A 15 0.55 -7.98 9.62
CA SER A 15 -0.38 -8.91 8.98
C SER A 15 -0.78 -8.49 7.56
N GLY A 16 0.02 -7.62 6.91
CA GLY A 16 -0.16 -7.19 5.52
C GLY A 16 0.17 -8.29 4.51
N PHE A 17 0.33 -7.92 3.24
CA PHE A 17 0.54 -8.88 2.13
C PHE A 17 1.69 -9.85 2.44
N GLY A 18 2.85 -9.35 2.84
CA GLY A 18 3.98 -10.23 3.18
C GLY A 18 3.77 -11.06 4.43
N GLY A 19 3.24 -10.45 5.49
CA GLY A 19 3.04 -11.15 6.76
C GLY A 19 1.98 -12.24 6.70
N SER A 20 0.94 -12.06 5.89
CA SER A 20 -0.11 -13.06 5.69
C SER A 20 0.40 -14.28 4.92
N VAL A 21 1.20 -14.06 3.87
CA VAL A 21 1.91 -15.13 3.16
C VAL A 21 2.83 -15.89 4.10
N SER A 22 3.67 -15.15 4.85
CA SER A 22 4.61 -15.75 5.81
C SER A 22 3.90 -16.61 6.84
N ALA A 23 2.77 -16.10 7.40
CA ALA A 23 1.98 -16.85 8.37
C ALA A 23 1.49 -18.19 7.80
N LEU A 24 0.87 -18.16 6.61
CA LEU A 24 0.32 -19.37 6.00
C LEU A 24 1.43 -20.37 5.64
N ARG A 25 2.44 -19.93 4.87
CA ARG A 25 3.47 -20.84 4.35
C ARG A 25 4.29 -21.49 5.47
N LEU A 26 4.58 -20.76 6.53
CA LEU A 26 5.30 -21.32 7.69
C LEU A 26 4.42 -22.28 8.49
N THR A 27 3.13 -21.99 8.63
CA THR A 27 2.23 -22.92 9.35
C THR A 27 2.00 -24.20 8.55
N GLU A 28 1.89 -24.12 7.21
CA GLU A 28 1.86 -25.30 6.31
C GLU A 28 3.11 -26.17 6.45
N LYS A 29 4.27 -25.58 6.73
CA LYS A 29 5.55 -26.26 6.99
C LYS A 29 5.69 -26.82 8.40
N GLY A 30 4.64 -26.73 9.22
CA GLY A 30 4.59 -27.29 10.57
C GLY A 30 5.16 -26.38 11.67
N TYR A 31 5.50 -25.12 11.38
CA TYR A 31 6.00 -24.18 12.39
C TYR A 31 4.87 -23.62 13.26
N HIS A 32 5.18 -23.38 14.53
CA HIS A 32 4.30 -22.63 15.45
C HIS A 32 4.51 -21.13 15.24
N VAL A 33 3.50 -20.45 14.67
CA VAL A 33 3.59 -19.07 14.18
C VAL A 33 2.67 -18.14 14.95
N ALA A 34 3.20 -16.96 15.35
CA ALA A 34 2.38 -15.83 15.79
C ALA A 34 2.53 -14.64 14.83
N VAL A 35 1.43 -13.95 14.56
CA VAL A 35 1.40 -12.69 13.82
C VAL A 35 1.02 -11.57 14.78
N LEU A 36 1.90 -10.58 14.95
CA LEU A 36 1.67 -9.42 15.81
C LEU A 36 1.23 -8.22 14.96
N GLU A 37 -0.02 -7.81 15.09
CA GLU A 37 -0.59 -6.71 14.31
C GLU A 37 -0.94 -5.52 15.21
N LYS A 38 -0.46 -4.32 14.85
CA LYS A 38 -0.72 -3.13 15.67
C LYS A 38 -2.15 -2.64 15.59
N GLY A 39 -2.84 -2.87 14.45
CA GLY A 39 -4.20 -2.43 14.26
C GLY A 39 -5.23 -3.45 14.75
N LYS A 40 -6.48 -3.08 14.66
CA LYS A 40 -7.61 -3.92 15.06
C LYS A 40 -7.92 -4.98 14.01
N ARG A 41 -8.63 -6.03 14.44
CA ARG A 41 -9.34 -6.92 13.54
C ARG A 41 -10.71 -6.29 13.20
N TRP A 42 -11.01 -6.23 11.90
CA TRP A 42 -12.25 -5.67 11.37
C TRP A 42 -13.12 -6.77 10.80
N ARG A 43 -14.33 -6.91 11.33
CA ARG A 43 -15.38 -7.78 10.76
C ARG A 43 -16.18 -6.97 9.74
N GLN A 44 -16.86 -7.64 8.82
CA GLN A 44 -17.64 -6.99 7.77
C GLN A 44 -18.55 -5.87 8.29
N ASN A 45 -19.28 -6.11 9.39
CA ASN A 45 -20.22 -5.15 9.98
C ASN A 45 -19.55 -4.02 10.79
N ASP A 46 -18.23 -4.08 11.02
CA ASP A 46 -17.50 -3.05 11.76
C ASP A 46 -17.13 -1.87 10.88
N PHE A 47 -17.02 -2.09 9.56
CA PHE A 47 -16.64 -1.06 8.62
C PHE A 47 -17.65 0.10 8.59
N PRO A 48 -17.18 1.36 8.49
CA PRO A 48 -18.07 2.51 8.37
C PRO A 48 -18.74 2.54 6.98
N LYS A 49 -19.92 3.10 6.90
CA LYS A 49 -20.62 3.30 5.60
C LYS A 49 -19.91 4.31 4.71
N THR A 50 -19.26 5.31 5.33
CA THR A 50 -18.49 6.37 4.65
C THR A 50 -17.24 6.70 5.45
N ASN A 51 -16.27 7.36 4.81
CA ASN A 51 -15.03 7.77 5.46
C ASN A 51 -15.16 9.00 6.40
N TRP A 52 -16.38 9.54 6.59
CA TRP A 52 -16.67 10.57 7.60
C TRP A 52 -16.71 10.04 9.03
N ASN A 53 -16.85 8.75 9.22
CA ASN A 53 -16.70 8.16 10.55
C ASN A 53 -15.22 8.04 10.92
N PHE A 54 -14.59 9.15 11.29
CA PHE A 54 -13.16 9.24 11.61
C PHE A 54 -12.72 8.22 12.66
N ARG A 55 -13.54 7.95 13.67
CA ARG A 55 -13.20 6.99 14.73
C ARG A 55 -12.96 5.58 14.20
N LYS A 56 -13.75 5.18 13.20
CA LYS A 56 -13.64 3.86 12.56
C LYS A 56 -12.73 3.88 11.35
N TYR A 57 -12.61 4.99 10.63
CA TYR A 57 -11.86 5.07 9.38
C TYR A 57 -10.39 5.44 9.59
N MET A 58 -10.12 6.52 10.35
CA MET A 58 -8.77 7.07 10.48
C MET A 58 -8.00 6.50 11.67
N TRP A 59 -6.71 6.26 11.48
CA TRP A 59 -5.77 5.94 12.57
C TRP A 59 -5.13 7.22 13.09
N LEU A 60 -5.73 7.80 14.12
CA LEU A 60 -5.26 9.00 14.83
C LEU A 60 -5.32 8.74 16.35
N PRO A 61 -4.40 7.93 16.91
CA PRO A 61 -4.44 7.50 18.32
C PRO A 61 -4.50 8.67 19.30
N GLN A 62 -3.86 9.81 18.97
CA GLN A 62 -3.86 11.02 19.79
C GLN A 62 -5.27 11.60 19.98
N LEU A 63 -6.19 11.29 19.07
CA LEU A 63 -7.60 11.70 19.11
C LEU A 63 -8.52 10.52 19.46
N GLY A 64 -7.98 9.40 19.92
CA GLY A 64 -8.76 8.20 20.23
C GLY A 64 -9.38 7.50 19.00
N CYS A 65 -8.90 7.82 17.80
CA CYS A 65 -9.34 7.19 16.56
C CYS A 65 -8.40 6.03 16.21
N TYR A 66 -8.95 4.81 16.19
CA TYR A 66 -8.20 3.59 15.92
C TYR A 66 -8.75 2.87 14.68
N GLY A 67 -8.93 3.62 13.59
CA GLY A 67 -9.35 3.11 12.29
C GLY A 67 -8.23 2.37 11.55
N TYR A 68 -8.47 2.08 10.29
CA TYR A 68 -7.54 1.31 9.45
C TYR A 68 -6.86 2.14 8.36
N GLN A 69 -7.34 3.34 8.05
CA GLN A 69 -6.70 4.27 7.09
C GLN A 69 -5.67 5.12 7.82
N MET A 70 -4.45 5.12 7.31
CA MET A 70 -3.35 5.91 7.82
C MET A 70 -2.85 6.89 6.78
N LEU A 71 -2.46 8.09 7.23
CA LEU A 71 -1.77 9.09 6.43
C LEU A 71 -0.46 9.44 7.12
N THR A 72 0.64 9.37 6.40
CA THR A 72 1.95 9.78 6.92
C THR A 72 2.56 10.87 6.06
N GLN A 73 2.63 12.09 6.61
CA GLN A 73 3.30 13.22 5.96
C GLN A 73 4.78 13.21 6.33
N LEU A 74 5.64 13.09 5.34
CA LEU A 74 7.07 13.34 5.42
C LEU A 74 7.39 14.65 4.67
N LYS A 75 8.65 15.10 4.75
CA LYS A 75 9.05 16.38 4.11
C LYS A 75 8.75 16.43 2.61
N HIS A 76 8.94 15.30 1.91
CA HIS A 76 8.88 15.26 0.45
C HIS A 76 7.71 14.45 -0.10
N VAL A 77 6.94 13.77 0.76
CA VAL A 77 5.88 12.87 0.31
C VAL A 77 4.76 12.72 1.35
N LEU A 78 3.50 12.71 0.90
CA LEU A 78 2.34 12.24 1.65
C LEU A 78 2.04 10.80 1.24
N ILE A 79 1.98 9.90 2.22
CA ILE A 79 1.83 8.46 2.02
C ILE A 79 0.48 8.01 2.58
N PHE A 80 -0.35 7.38 1.72
CA PHE A 80 -1.57 6.69 2.08
C PHE A 80 -1.25 5.23 2.36
N HIS A 81 -1.64 4.72 3.51
CA HIS A 81 -1.41 3.31 3.86
C HIS A 81 -2.45 2.78 4.83
N GLY A 82 -2.52 1.47 5.01
CA GLY A 82 -3.48 0.82 5.89
C GLY A 82 -2.83 0.08 7.06
N GLY A 83 -3.61 -0.15 8.11
CA GLY A 83 -3.22 -0.97 9.25
C GLY A 83 -4.43 -1.61 9.91
N GLY A 84 -4.23 -2.80 10.43
CA GLY A 84 -5.25 -3.70 10.97
C GLY A 84 -4.97 -5.10 10.48
N VAL A 85 -5.69 -6.10 10.98
CA VAL A 85 -5.53 -7.48 10.51
C VAL A 85 -5.88 -7.56 9.03
N GLY A 86 -4.86 -7.85 8.20
CA GLY A 86 -4.93 -7.77 6.75
C GLY A 86 -4.19 -6.56 6.14
N GLY A 87 -3.67 -5.66 6.98
CA GLY A 87 -2.80 -4.54 6.56
C GLY A 87 -3.38 -3.68 5.45
N GLY A 88 -2.59 -3.41 4.41
CA GLY A 88 -2.97 -2.61 3.25
C GLY A 88 -4.16 -3.14 2.48
N SER A 89 -4.48 -4.44 2.57
CA SER A 89 -5.63 -5.02 1.88
C SER A 89 -6.98 -4.45 2.37
N LEU A 90 -7.03 -3.86 3.55
CA LEU A 90 -8.23 -3.20 4.07
C LEU A 90 -8.59 -1.93 3.27
N VAL A 91 -7.58 -1.23 2.75
CA VAL A 91 -7.72 0.08 2.08
C VAL A 91 -7.37 0.06 0.59
N TYR A 92 -6.76 -1.00 0.04
CA TYR A 92 -6.38 -1.05 -1.38
C TYR A 92 -7.59 -1.06 -2.32
N ALA A 93 -7.36 -0.64 -3.56
CA ALA A 93 -8.39 -0.62 -4.60
C ALA A 93 -8.51 -1.96 -5.37
N ASN A 94 -8.08 -3.04 -4.73
CA ASN A 94 -8.18 -4.44 -5.17
C ASN A 94 -7.30 -4.83 -6.35
N GLN A 95 -6.42 -3.96 -6.85
CA GLN A 95 -5.61 -4.19 -8.04
C GLN A 95 -4.56 -5.28 -7.83
N LEU A 96 -4.47 -6.20 -8.79
CA LEU A 96 -3.58 -7.37 -8.76
C LEU A 96 -2.85 -7.52 -10.10
N LEU A 97 -2.09 -6.48 -10.47
CA LEU A 97 -1.38 -6.39 -11.74
C LEU A 97 0.05 -6.93 -11.62
N VAL A 98 0.48 -7.58 -12.69
CA VAL A 98 1.90 -7.93 -12.90
C VAL A 98 2.59 -6.70 -13.51
N PRO A 99 3.76 -6.29 -13.02
CA PRO A 99 4.54 -5.21 -13.64
C PRO A 99 4.90 -5.53 -15.10
N PRO A 100 5.13 -4.49 -15.94
CA PRO A 100 5.69 -4.67 -17.27
C PRO A 100 7.05 -5.39 -17.25
N ASP A 101 7.40 -6.04 -18.34
CA ASP A 101 8.56 -6.94 -18.44
C ASP A 101 9.88 -6.20 -18.14
N GLU A 102 10.04 -4.98 -18.64
CA GLU A 102 11.21 -4.14 -18.42
C GLU A 102 11.48 -3.82 -16.93
N VAL A 103 10.47 -3.93 -16.07
CA VAL A 103 10.67 -3.76 -14.63
C VAL A 103 11.50 -4.89 -14.06
N PHE A 104 11.32 -6.14 -14.55
CA PHE A 104 12.07 -7.30 -14.09
C PHE A 104 13.51 -7.36 -14.62
N GLU A 105 13.80 -6.63 -15.69
CA GLU A 105 15.14 -6.54 -16.30
C GLU A 105 16.08 -5.57 -15.54
N LYS A 106 15.53 -4.79 -14.60
CA LYS A 106 16.30 -3.84 -13.80
C LYS A 106 17.32 -4.54 -12.91
N ALA A 107 18.57 -4.07 -12.96
CA ALA A 107 19.68 -4.64 -12.20
C ALA A 107 19.46 -4.64 -10.68
N GLU A 108 18.65 -3.75 -10.18
CA GLU A 108 18.31 -3.59 -8.76
C GLU A 108 17.62 -4.82 -8.15
N TRP A 109 17.00 -5.68 -8.97
CA TRP A 109 16.45 -6.95 -8.48
C TRP A 109 17.52 -7.90 -7.99
N GLY A 110 18.73 -7.86 -8.61
CA GLY A 110 19.85 -8.71 -8.25
C GLY A 110 19.59 -10.22 -8.35
N ILE A 111 18.47 -10.63 -8.94
CA ILE A 111 18.06 -12.01 -9.17
C ILE A 111 18.19 -12.26 -10.65
N ALA A 112 19.08 -13.18 -11.03
CA ALA A 112 19.18 -13.63 -12.42
C ALA A 112 17.84 -14.25 -12.86
N ASP A 113 17.43 -14.01 -14.12
CA ASP A 113 16.15 -14.48 -14.66
C ASP A 113 14.95 -14.15 -13.75
N CYS A 114 14.95 -12.92 -13.22
CA CYS A 114 14.04 -12.46 -12.17
C CYS A 114 12.58 -12.75 -12.52
N LYS A 115 12.14 -12.45 -13.73
CA LYS A 115 10.76 -12.68 -14.19
C LYS A 115 10.41 -14.17 -14.12
N ASP A 116 11.24 -15.04 -14.70
CA ASP A 116 10.97 -16.48 -14.76
C ASP A 116 10.95 -17.12 -13.37
N ARG A 117 11.85 -16.69 -12.49
CA ARG A 117 11.88 -17.14 -11.10
C ARG A 117 10.67 -16.68 -10.29
N LEU A 118 10.19 -15.47 -10.49
CA LEU A 118 9.08 -14.92 -9.74
C LEU A 118 7.71 -15.29 -10.31
N MET A 119 7.59 -15.59 -11.60
CA MET A 119 6.30 -15.85 -12.25
C MET A 119 5.49 -17.02 -11.63
N PRO A 120 6.07 -18.14 -11.20
CA PRO A 120 5.33 -19.17 -10.47
C PRO A 120 4.70 -18.65 -9.17
N HIS A 121 5.40 -17.73 -8.48
CA HIS A 121 4.93 -17.11 -7.25
C HIS A 121 3.86 -16.05 -7.51
N TYR A 122 3.93 -15.32 -8.63
CA TYR A 122 2.84 -14.44 -9.08
C TYR A 122 1.56 -15.23 -9.37
N LYS A 123 1.64 -16.33 -10.10
CA LYS A 123 0.49 -17.20 -10.38
C LYS A 123 -0.14 -17.75 -9.09
N ARG A 124 0.70 -18.16 -8.13
CA ARG A 124 0.23 -18.60 -6.80
C ARG A 124 -0.46 -17.47 -6.06
N ALA A 125 0.13 -16.29 -6.03
CA ALA A 125 -0.44 -15.11 -5.39
C ALA A 125 -1.77 -14.69 -6.03
N GLN A 126 -1.88 -14.68 -7.37
CA GLN A 126 -3.12 -14.41 -8.09
C GLN A 126 -4.23 -15.39 -7.68
N LYS A 127 -3.93 -16.69 -7.64
CA LYS A 127 -4.87 -17.72 -7.19
C LYS A 127 -5.33 -17.48 -5.74
N MET A 128 -4.39 -17.24 -4.84
CA MET A 128 -4.67 -17.05 -3.41
C MET A 128 -5.45 -15.76 -3.12
N LEU A 129 -5.19 -14.70 -3.86
CA LEU A 129 -5.89 -13.42 -3.76
C LEU A 129 -7.20 -13.40 -4.57
N GLY A 130 -7.49 -14.45 -5.33
CA GLY A 130 -8.70 -14.56 -6.15
C GLY A 130 -8.73 -13.48 -7.24
N ALA A 131 -7.60 -13.29 -7.94
CA ALA A 131 -7.48 -12.35 -9.03
C ALA A 131 -8.36 -12.76 -10.21
N ASN A 132 -9.18 -11.84 -10.69
CA ASN A 132 -10.00 -12.03 -11.88
C ASN A 132 -10.36 -10.67 -12.49
N PRO A 133 -10.62 -10.59 -13.82
CA PRO A 133 -10.94 -9.35 -14.47
C PRO A 133 -12.29 -8.80 -14.00
N SER A 134 -12.40 -7.46 -13.95
CA SER A 134 -13.71 -6.82 -13.70
C SER A 134 -14.69 -7.16 -14.85
N PRO A 135 -15.90 -7.67 -14.53
CA PRO A 135 -16.86 -8.07 -15.59
C PRO A 135 -17.46 -6.88 -16.34
N GLN A 136 -17.27 -5.66 -15.85
CA GLN A 136 -17.80 -4.45 -16.45
C GLN A 136 -16.91 -3.23 -16.14
N VAL A 137 -17.03 -2.21 -16.98
CA VAL A 137 -16.32 -0.93 -16.86
C VAL A 137 -17.31 0.22 -16.82
N GLY A 138 -16.99 1.29 -16.10
CA GLY A 138 -17.83 2.46 -15.93
C GLY A 138 -17.68 3.51 -17.03
N ILE A 139 -18.46 4.58 -16.93
CA ILE A 139 -18.43 5.70 -17.88
C ILE A 139 -17.06 6.40 -17.85
N ALA A 140 -16.47 6.58 -16.67
CA ALA A 140 -15.15 7.21 -16.52
C ALA A 140 -14.04 6.39 -17.21
N ASP A 141 -14.15 5.04 -17.18
CA ASP A 141 -13.19 4.16 -17.87
C ASP A 141 -13.26 4.30 -19.39
N LYS A 142 -14.47 4.50 -19.94
CA LYS A 142 -14.66 4.76 -21.38
C LYS A 142 -14.00 6.08 -21.79
N CYS A 143 -14.15 7.14 -20.95
CA CYS A 143 -13.44 8.40 -21.17
C CYS A 143 -11.91 8.22 -21.12
N LEU A 144 -11.41 7.39 -20.20
CA LEU A 144 -9.98 7.07 -20.09
C LEU A 144 -9.47 6.38 -21.36
N ARG A 145 -10.21 5.37 -21.87
CA ARG A 145 -9.87 4.67 -23.12
C ARG A 145 -9.74 5.62 -24.29
N GLU A 146 -10.71 6.52 -24.47
CA GLU A 146 -10.68 7.53 -25.54
C GLU A 146 -9.46 8.47 -25.42
N VAL A 147 -9.11 8.89 -24.20
CA VAL A 147 -7.91 9.72 -23.95
C VAL A 147 -6.64 8.93 -24.26
N GLY A 148 -6.59 7.65 -23.93
CA GLY A 148 -5.46 6.77 -24.29
C GLY A 148 -5.24 6.70 -25.80
N ILE A 149 -6.30 6.45 -26.56
CA ILE A 149 -6.25 6.41 -28.02
C ILE A 149 -5.82 7.76 -28.61
N GLU A 150 -6.34 8.89 -28.07
CA GLU A 150 -5.93 10.23 -28.52
C GLU A 150 -4.43 10.53 -28.28
N LEU A 151 -3.84 9.93 -27.26
CA LEU A 151 -2.43 10.18 -26.92
C LEU A 151 -1.47 9.29 -27.69
N ARG A 152 -1.78 7.99 -27.80
CA ARG A 152 -0.88 7.01 -28.43
C ARG A 152 -1.18 6.72 -29.89
N GLY A 153 -2.39 7.01 -30.35
CA GLY A 153 -2.87 6.58 -31.67
C GLY A 153 -3.22 5.08 -31.74
N GLU A 154 -3.15 4.36 -30.62
CA GLU A 154 -3.49 2.95 -30.47
C GLU A 154 -4.27 2.72 -29.18
N ASP A 155 -5.01 1.61 -29.10
CA ASP A 155 -5.81 1.25 -27.93
C ASP A 155 -4.98 0.42 -26.94
N THR A 156 -4.51 1.08 -25.88
CA THR A 156 -3.79 0.43 -24.78
C THR A 156 -4.68 0.11 -23.58
N PHE A 157 -5.98 0.26 -23.74
CA PHE A 157 -6.95 0.01 -22.69
C PHE A 157 -6.99 -1.47 -22.32
N HIS A 158 -6.99 -1.74 -21.02
CA HIS A 158 -7.14 -3.09 -20.49
C HIS A 158 -8.01 -3.08 -19.23
N VAL A 159 -8.75 -4.16 -19.06
CA VAL A 159 -9.48 -4.45 -17.84
C VAL A 159 -8.51 -5.05 -16.83
N ASN A 160 -8.52 -4.53 -15.61
CA ASN A 160 -7.59 -4.95 -14.56
C ASN A 160 -8.07 -6.23 -13.87
N ASP A 161 -7.11 -7.10 -13.52
CA ASP A 161 -7.34 -8.16 -12.56
C ASP A 161 -7.48 -7.59 -11.15
N VAL A 162 -8.55 -8.00 -10.48
CA VAL A 162 -8.91 -7.47 -9.15
C VAL A 162 -9.24 -8.58 -8.15
N GLY A 163 -8.92 -8.34 -6.89
CA GLY A 163 -9.25 -9.23 -5.78
C GLY A 163 -10.68 -9.06 -5.28
N ILE A 164 -11.68 -9.42 -6.09
CA ILE A 164 -13.12 -9.29 -5.75
C ILE A 164 -13.85 -10.56 -6.18
N PHE A 165 -14.75 -11.03 -5.33
CA PHE A 165 -15.71 -12.07 -5.70
C PHE A 165 -16.92 -11.43 -6.40
N PHE A 166 -17.06 -11.67 -7.69
CA PHE A 166 -18.14 -11.08 -8.49
C PHE A 166 -19.46 -11.85 -8.42
N GLY A 167 -19.53 -13.10 -8.18
CA GLY A 167 -20.74 -13.89 -7.94
C GLY A 167 -22.09 -13.24 -8.31
N THR A 168 -23.20 -13.80 -7.92
CA THR A 168 -24.50 -13.09 -7.99
C THR A 168 -24.50 -11.95 -6.98
N PRO A 169 -24.80 -10.68 -7.38
CA PRO A 169 -24.82 -9.54 -6.47
C PRO A 169 -25.66 -9.81 -5.20
N ASP A 170 -25.07 -9.46 -4.05
CA ASP A 170 -25.68 -9.60 -2.70
C ASP A 170 -26.09 -11.04 -2.31
N LYS A 171 -25.67 -12.05 -3.08
CA LYS A 171 -25.91 -13.46 -2.77
C LYS A 171 -24.67 -14.10 -2.16
N THR A 172 -24.83 -14.67 -0.97
CA THR A 172 -23.77 -15.40 -0.27
C THR A 172 -23.69 -16.84 -0.76
N VAL A 173 -22.46 -17.31 -0.98
CA VAL A 173 -22.13 -18.70 -1.31
C VAL A 173 -21.04 -19.20 -0.37
N ALA A 174 -21.04 -20.51 -0.10
CA ALA A 174 -19.96 -21.14 0.63
C ALA A 174 -18.66 -21.06 -0.16
N ASP A 175 -17.55 -20.95 0.54
CA ASP A 175 -16.17 -20.82 0.01
C ASP A 175 -15.97 -21.08 -1.49
N PRO A 176 -15.86 -20.04 -2.33
CA PRO A 176 -15.67 -20.22 -3.77
C PRO A 176 -14.21 -20.42 -4.20
N TYR A 177 -13.24 -20.39 -3.25
CA TYR A 177 -11.82 -20.32 -3.57
C TYR A 177 -10.96 -21.48 -3.05
N PHE A 178 -11.30 -22.07 -1.88
CA PHE A 178 -10.37 -22.94 -1.13
C PHE A 178 -10.94 -24.34 -0.82
N GLY A 179 -11.99 -24.77 -1.54
CA GLY A 179 -12.55 -26.10 -1.41
C GLY A 179 -13.17 -26.40 -0.04
N GLY A 180 -13.86 -25.40 0.54
CA GLY A 180 -14.55 -25.48 1.83
C GLY A 180 -13.66 -25.13 3.03
N LYS A 181 -12.40 -24.74 2.83
CA LYS A 181 -11.48 -24.29 3.89
C LYS A 181 -11.48 -22.76 4.06
N GLY A 182 -12.06 -22.04 3.14
CA GLY A 182 -12.18 -20.58 3.17
C GLY A 182 -13.54 -20.11 3.73
N PRO A 183 -13.70 -18.81 3.98
CA PRO A 183 -14.95 -18.24 4.44
C PRO A 183 -15.96 -18.08 3.31
N ASP A 184 -17.23 -18.01 3.69
CA ASP A 184 -18.32 -17.64 2.78
C ASP A 184 -18.06 -16.29 2.13
N ARG A 185 -18.54 -16.13 0.90
CA ARG A 185 -18.37 -14.89 0.12
C ARG A 185 -19.68 -14.41 -0.45
N THR A 186 -19.88 -13.10 -0.44
CA THR A 186 -21.08 -12.48 -1.03
C THR A 186 -20.68 -11.75 -2.33
N GLY A 187 -21.50 -11.92 -3.38
CA GLY A 187 -21.24 -11.33 -4.68
C GLY A 187 -21.22 -9.79 -4.64
N CYS A 188 -20.35 -9.19 -5.44
CA CYS A 188 -20.14 -7.74 -5.47
C CYS A 188 -21.36 -6.99 -6.00
N THR A 189 -21.74 -5.90 -5.33
CA THR A 189 -22.85 -5.00 -5.72
C THR A 189 -22.37 -3.74 -6.45
N PHE A 190 -21.11 -3.64 -6.81
CA PHE A 190 -20.49 -2.49 -7.51
C PHE A 190 -20.69 -1.14 -6.82
N CYS A 191 -20.76 -1.12 -5.50
CA CYS A 191 -21.08 0.06 -4.69
C CYS A 191 -19.93 1.08 -4.52
N GLY A 192 -18.74 0.86 -5.07
CA GLY A 192 -17.58 1.74 -4.95
C GLY A 192 -16.91 1.80 -3.57
N SER A 193 -17.37 1.03 -2.57
CA SER A 193 -16.87 1.11 -1.18
C SER A 193 -15.55 0.38 -0.92
N CYS A 194 -14.84 -0.08 -1.94
CA CYS A 194 -13.67 -0.96 -1.79
C CYS A 194 -12.59 -0.39 -0.85
N MET A 195 -12.31 0.92 -0.90
CA MET A 195 -11.31 1.59 -0.07
C MET A 195 -11.84 2.08 1.29
N VAL A 196 -13.14 1.92 1.54
CA VAL A 196 -13.80 2.31 2.81
C VAL A 196 -14.19 1.08 3.63
N GLY A 197 -13.89 -0.11 3.13
CA GLY A 197 -14.32 -1.39 3.66
C GLY A 197 -15.51 -1.94 2.87
N CYS A 198 -15.50 -3.22 2.55
CA CYS A 198 -16.53 -3.84 1.75
C CYS A 198 -17.75 -4.19 2.59
N PRO A 199 -18.92 -3.55 2.40
CA PRO A 199 -20.09 -3.80 3.23
C PRO A 199 -20.75 -5.17 2.99
N VAL A 200 -20.54 -5.76 1.81
CA VAL A 200 -21.13 -7.06 1.45
C VAL A 200 -20.15 -8.23 1.58
N GLY A 201 -18.86 -7.99 1.80
CA GLY A 201 -17.89 -9.07 1.95
C GLY A 201 -17.32 -9.62 0.63
N ALA A 202 -17.53 -8.94 -0.50
CA ALA A 202 -17.04 -9.35 -1.81
C ALA A 202 -15.53 -9.15 -1.99
N LYS A 203 -14.94 -8.16 -1.32
CA LYS A 203 -13.52 -7.83 -1.41
C LYS A 203 -12.65 -8.93 -0.80
N ASN A 204 -11.60 -9.37 -1.51
CA ASN A 204 -10.62 -10.35 -1.07
C ASN A 204 -9.53 -9.70 -0.21
N THR A 205 -9.87 -9.37 1.04
CA THR A 205 -8.91 -8.93 2.05
C THR A 205 -8.16 -10.15 2.62
N LEU A 206 -6.95 -9.93 3.15
CA LEU A 206 -6.05 -11.02 3.58
C LEU A 206 -6.59 -11.84 4.77
N ASP A 207 -7.51 -11.30 5.54
CA ASP A 207 -8.26 -12.02 6.58
C ASP A 207 -9.26 -13.06 6.02
N LYS A 208 -9.51 -13.06 4.72
CA LYS A 208 -10.42 -13.97 4.01
C LYS A 208 -9.70 -15.02 3.15
N ASN A 209 -8.39 -14.97 3.11
CA ASN A 209 -7.55 -15.92 2.36
C ASN A 209 -6.36 -16.37 3.18
N TYR A 210 -5.17 -15.83 2.99
CA TYR A 210 -3.94 -16.27 3.66
C TYR A 210 -4.07 -16.36 5.18
N LEU A 211 -4.57 -15.31 5.84
CA LEU A 211 -4.68 -15.31 7.31
C LEU A 211 -5.77 -16.27 7.80
N HIS A 212 -6.89 -16.36 7.09
CA HIS A 212 -7.95 -17.32 7.42
C HIS A 212 -7.43 -18.76 7.40
N LEU A 213 -6.75 -19.12 6.32
CA LEU A 213 -6.16 -20.46 6.18
C LEU A 213 -5.05 -20.72 7.22
N ALA A 214 -4.21 -19.72 7.50
CA ALA A 214 -3.19 -19.82 8.53
C ALA A 214 -3.77 -20.06 9.93
N GLU A 215 -4.84 -19.33 10.32
CA GLU A 215 -5.55 -19.54 11.58
C GLU A 215 -6.18 -20.94 11.63
N GLY A 216 -6.76 -21.41 10.51
CA GLY A 216 -7.30 -22.77 10.39
C GLY A 216 -6.25 -23.88 10.60
N LEU A 217 -4.98 -23.58 10.34
CA LEU A 217 -3.83 -24.46 10.57
C LEU A 217 -3.14 -24.24 11.93
N GLY A 218 -3.62 -23.29 12.76
CA GLY A 218 -3.13 -23.05 14.11
C GLY A 218 -2.21 -21.84 14.29
N ALA A 219 -2.02 -20.99 13.28
CA ALA A 219 -1.34 -19.71 13.47
C ALA A 219 -2.12 -18.80 14.42
N GLN A 220 -1.41 -18.05 15.28
CA GLN A 220 -2.03 -17.13 16.23
C GLN A 220 -1.90 -15.69 15.73
N ILE A 221 -3.02 -15.05 15.38
CA ILE A 221 -3.03 -13.62 15.04
C ILE A 221 -3.37 -12.81 16.28
N ILE A 222 -2.46 -11.94 16.72
CA ILE A 222 -2.59 -11.12 17.93
C ILE A 222 -2.73 -9.66 17.51
N PRO A 223 -3.98 -9.15 17.37
CA PRO A 223 -4.24 -7.75 17.01
C PRO A 223 -3.92 -6.81 18.16
N GLU A 224 -3.96 -5.50 17.89
CA GLU A 224 -3.73 -4.40 18.82
C GLU A 224 -2.39 -4.50 19.57
N THR A 225 -1.40 -5.16 18.94
CA THR A 225 -0.09 -5.45 19.51
C THR A 225 1.01 -4.83 18.65
N GLU A 226 1.55 -3.70 19.08
CA GLU A 226 2.64 -3.01 18.40
C GLU A 226 3.99 -3.54 18.87
N VAL A 227 4.82 -4.01 17.93
CA VAL A 227 6.21 -4.37 18.22
C VAL A 227 7.03 -3.09 18.39
N SER A 228 7.77 -2.99 19.48
CA SER A 228 8.54 -1.80 19.87
C SER A 228 10.04 -1.98 19.78
N GLY A 229 10.53 -3.22 19.63
CA GLY A 229 11.93 -3.58 19.47
C GLY A 229 12.11 -5.09 19.34
N VAL A 230 13.22 -5.49 18.74
CA VAL A 230 13.67 -6.88 18.59
C VAL A 230 15.15 -6.93 18.96
N ARG A 231 15.59 -7.94 19.69
CA ARG A 231 17.02 -8.18 19.97
C ARG A 231 17.35 -9.67 19.95
N PRO A 232 18.60 -10.04 19.67
CA PRO A 232 19.07 -11.41 19.84
C PRO A 232 18.89 -11.89 21.29
N TRP A 233 18.51 -13.14 21.45
CA TRP A 233 18.38 -13.81 22.73
C TRP A 233 18.63 -15.32 22.57
N ASN A 234 19.67 -15.83 23.20
CA ASN A 234 20.14 -17.21 22.97
C ASN A 234 20.34 -17.53 21.48
N ASP A 235 19.72 -18.60 20.98
CA ASP A 235 19.71 -19.02 19.58
C ASP A 235 18.48 -18.48 18.80
N GLY A 236 17.91 -17.36 19.24
CA GLY A 236 16.76 -16.69 18.61
C GLY A 236 16.64 -15.23 19.03
N TYR A 237 15.41 -14.77 19.28
CA TYR A 237 15.09 -13.35 19.47
C TYR A 237 14.06 -13.10 20.57
N GLU A 238 14.22 -11.99 21.27
CA GLU A 238 13.19 -11.36 22.11
C GLU A 238 12.50 -10.25 21.31
N VAL A 239 11.16 -10.27 21.33
CA VAL A 239 10.28 -9.30 20.64
C VAL A 239 9.51 -8.52 21.71
N PHE A 240 9.85 -7.24 21.86
CA PHE A 240 9.19 -6.34 22.81
C PHE A 240 7.94 -5.75 22.19
N THR A 241 6.82 -5.83 22.89
CA THR A 241 5.53 -5.33 22.43
C THR A 241 4.87 -4.38 23.42
N ARG A 242 3.90 -3.63 22.93
CA ARG A 242 2.96 -2.88 23.74
C ARG A 242 1.58 -2.91 23.10
N GLN A 243 0.53 -2.78 23.88
CA GLN A 243 -0.79 -2.56 23.35
C GLN A 243 -0.83 -1.23 22.60
N SER A 244 -1.41 -1.22 21.40
CA SER A 244 -1.42 -0.06 20.49
C SER A 244 -2.65 0.81 20.63
N THR A 245 -3.71 0.30 21.24
CA THR A 245 -5.02 0.96 21.41
C THR A 245 -5.39 1.12 22.88
N GLY A 246 -6.38 1.96 23.14
CA GLY A 246 -6.83 2.23 24.52
C GLY A 246 -5.97 3.27 25.25
N VAL A 247 -6.20 3.44 26.53
CA VAL A 247 -5.52 4.40 27.40
C VAL A 247 -4.28 3.77 28.06
N SER A 248 -4.41 2.51 28.47
CA SER A 248 -3.30 1.74 29.01
C SER A 248 -2.56 1.03 27.87
N HIS A 249 -1.23 1.03 27.93
CA HIS A 249 -0.35 0.39 26.94
C HIS A 249 0.52 -0.68 27.60
N PRO A 250 -0.07 -1.77 28.13
CA PRO A 250 0.69 -2.83 28.77
C PRO A 250 1.74 -3.39 27.81
N LYS A 251 2.92 -3.67 28.38
CA LYS A 251 4.06 -4.23 27.65
C LYS A 251 4.09 -5.73 27.85
N LYS A 252 4.48 -6.45 26.80
CA LYS A 252 4.73 -7.89 26.83
C LYS A 252 5.97 -8.19 26.00
N THR A 253 6.70 -9.23 26.40
CA THR A 253 7.83 -9.76 25.63
C THR A 253 7.50 -11.16 25.19
N PHE A 254 7.73 -11.44 23.92
CA PHE A 254 7.65 -12.77 23.33
C PHE A 254 9.05 -13.22 22.92
N ARG A 255 9.26 -14.54 22.85
CA ARG A 255 10.49 -15.18 22.42
C ARG A 255 10.24 -16.10 21.25
N SER A 256 11.04 -16.00 20.20
CA SER A 256 10.96 -16.89 19.04
C SER A 256 12.32 -17.27 18.50
N LYS A 257 12.40 -18.39 17.78
CA LYS A 257 13.62 -18.78 17.08
C LYS A 257 13.90 -17.84 15.91
N SER A 258 12.84 -17.38 15.23
CA SER A 258 12.93 -16.55 14.02
C SER A 258 11.93 -15.41 14.09
N VAL A 259 12.26 -14.30 13.41
CA VAL A 259 11.35 -13.14 13.27
C VAL A 259 11.30 -12.69 11.82
N ILE A 260 10.09 -12.37 11.34
CA ILE A 260 9.87 -11.80 10.01
C ILE A 260 9.28 -10.40 10.16
N PHE A 261 9.98 -9.40 9.66
CA PHE A 261 9.46 -8.04 9.56
C PHE A 261 8.56 -7.93 8.32
N SER A 262 7.28 -7.63 8.54
CA SER A 262 6.25 -7.48 7.51
C SER A 262 5.32 -6.30 7.81
N GLY A 263 5.85 -5.27 8.46
CA GLY A 263 5.10 -4.07 8.84
C GLY A 263 4.91 -3.06 7.71
N GLY A 264 5.27 -3.40 6.48
CA GLY A 264 5.36 -2.49 5.34
C GLY A 264 6.52 -1.49 5.50
N VAL A 265 6.80 -0.71 4.45
CA VAL A 265 7.95 0.22 4.43
C VAL A 265 8.02 1.07 5.71
N LEU A 266 6.92 1.75 6.04
CA LEU A 266 6.88 2.66 7.18
C LEU A 266 6.97 1.94 8.54
N GLY A 267 6.49 0.71 8.64
CA GLY A 267 6.56 -0.09 9.86
C GLY A 267 7.93 -0.76 10.03
N SER A 268 8.35 -1.54 9.04
CA SER A 268 9.60 -2.32 9.09
C SER A 268 10.84 -1.44 9.14
N VAL A 269 10.97 -0.47 8.21
CA VAL A 269 12.14 0.44 8.18
C VAL A 269 12.24 1.24 9.48
N LYS A 270 11.13 1.78 9.98
CA LYS A 270 11.12 2.54 11.24
C LYS A 270 11.52 1.69 12.44
N LEU A 271 11.02 0.45 12.51
CA LEU A 271 11.31 -0.46 13.62
C LEU A 271 12.79 -0.88 13.59
N LEU A 272 13.32 -1.24 12.42
CA LEU A 272 14.72 -1.60 12.24
C LEU A 272 15.65 -0.43 12.55
N MET A 273 15.37 0.78 12.07
CA MET A 273 16.12 1.99 12.43
C MET A 273 16.14 2.22 13.94
N LYS A 274 14.98 2.06 14.58
CA LYS A 274 14.88 2.19 16.04
C LYS A 274 15.69 1.11 16.78
N CYS A 275 15.69 -0.13 16.29
CA CYS A 275 16.50 -1.21 16.85
C CYS A 275 18.00 -0.92 16.72
N LYS A 276 18.46 -0.44 15.54
CA LYS A 276 19.85 -0.02 15.31
C LYS A 276 20.27 1.08 16.28
N GLN A 277 19.50 2.15 16.37
CA GLN A 277 19.79 3.32 17.21
C GLN A 277 19.81 3.01 18.72
N LYS A 278 18.99 2.03 19.16
CA LYS A 278 18.95 1.60 20.55
C LYS A 278 19.99 0.52 20.88
N GLY A 279 20.83 0.13 19.95
CA GLY A 279 21.80 -0.96 20.14
C GLY A 279 21.17 -2.35 20.28
N LEU A 280 19.89 -2.52 19.93
CA LEU A 280 19.20 -3.81 19.93
C LEU A 280 19.64 -4.69 18.75
N LEU A 281 19.88 -4.07 17.59
CA LEU A 281 20.39 -4.67 16.37
C LEU A 281 21.48 -3.73 15.78
N PRO A 282 22.66 -3.64 16.43
CA PRO A 282 23.68 -2.63 16.08
C PRO A 282 24.30 -2.84 14.69
N ASN A 283 24.40 -4.09 14.22
CA ASN A 283 25.09 -4.46 12.99
C ASN A 283 24.19 -4.41 11.73
N LEU A 284 23.01 -3.77 11.81
CA LEU A 284 22.17 -3.56 10.60
C LEU A 284 22.94 -2.72 9.58
N SER A 285 22.79 -3.07 8.30
CA SER A 285 23.40 -2.39 7.18
C SER A 285 23.12 -0.88 7.18
N ASP A 286 24.07 -0.08 6.69
CA ASP A 286 23.93 1.36 6.48
C ASP A 286 23.05 1.71 5.26
N GLN A 287 22.69 0.68 4.46
CA GLN A 287 21.71 0.81 3.39
C GLN A 287 20.26 0.91 3.90
N LEU A 288 20.03 0.67 5.19
CA LEU A 288 18.70 0.77 5.79
C LEU A 288 18.12 2.18 5.62
N GLY A 289 16.96 2.25 4.97
CA GLY A 289 16.26 3.48 4.63
C GLY A 289 16.68 4.11 3.30
N ASN A 290 17.67 3.58 2.60
CA ASN A 290 18.02 4.01 1.25
C ASN A 290 17.03 3.42 0.21
N TYR A 291 17.02 4.00 -0.99
CA TYR A 291 16.23 3.52 -2.15
C TYR A 291 14.72 3.38 -1.87
N VAL A 292 14.15 4.31 -1.12
CA VAL A 292 12.70 4.35 -0.89
C VAL A 292 12.02 4.97 -2.11
N ARG A 293 11.03 4.28 -2.65
CA ARG A 293 10.33 4.62 -3.89
C ARG A 293 8.88 4.95 -3.64
N THR A 294 8.32 5.81 -4.47
CA THR A 294 6.91 6.23 -4.41
C THR A 294 6.09 5.67 -5.57
N ASN A 295 6.64 4.68 -6.29
CA ASN A 295 6.10 4.20 -7.56
C ASN A 295 5.99 5.31 -8.63
N SER A 296 6.80 6.38 -8.49
CA SER A 296 6.77 7.59 -9.33
C SER A 296 5.33 8.09 -9.56
N GLU A 297 4.57 8.24 -8.48
CA GLU A 297 3.11 8.37 -8.50
C GLU A 297 2.66 9.83 -8.44
N ALA A 298 1.55 10.14 -9.11
CA ALA A 298 0.79 11.36 -8.96
C ALA A 298 -0.70 11.06 -8.76
N LEU A 299 -1.34 11.78 -7.83
CA LEU A 299 -2.77 11.73 -7.54
C LEU A 299 -3.44 13.01 -8.01
N LEU A 300 -4.14 12.91 -9.13
CA LEU A 300 -4.92 13.99 -9.70
C LEU A 300 -6.42 13.66 -9.64
N GLY A 301 -7.26 14.49 -10.21
CA GLY A 301 -8.69 14.19 -10.28
C GLY A 301 -9.44 15.06 -11.25
N VAL A 302 -10.66 14.65 -11.54
CA VAL A 302 -11.63 15.43 -12.31
C VAL A 302 -12.92 15.53 -11.50
N LYS A 303 -13.36 16.75 -11.21
CA LYS A 303 -14.68 17.03 -10.65
C LYS A 303 -15.63 17.39 -11.77
N SER A 304 -16.55 16.51 -12.13
CA SER A 304 -17.58 16.79 -13.14
C SER A 304 -18.56 17.86 -12.66
N ARG A 305 -19.04 18.67 -13.60
CA ARG A 305 -20.18 19.59 -13.41
C ARG A 305 -21.51 18.92 -13.73
N ASP A 306 -21.45 17.80 -14.44
CA ASP A 306 -22.61 16.96 -14.73
C ASP A 306 -23.04 16.23 -13.46
N LYS A 307 -24.28 16.47 -13.03
CA LYS A 307 -24.87 15.89 -11.82
C LYS A 307 -25.77 14.70 -12.10
N ASP A 308 -26.09 14.48 -13.37
CA ASP A 308 -27.02 13.45 -13.80
C ASP A 308 -26.30 12.13 -14.08
N THR A 309 -25.01 12.20 -14.40
CA THR A 309 -24.17 11.03 -14.63
C THR A 309 -23.59 10.49 -13.31
N ASP A 310 -23.78 9.20 -13.06
CA ASP A 310 -23.12 8.48 -11.95
C ASP A 310 -21.69 8.10 -12.34
N TRP A 311 -20.74 8.93 -11.95
CA TRP A 311 -19.31 8.70 -12.18
C TRP A 311 -18.70 7.64 -11.29
N ASN A 312 -19.46 7.09 -10.34
CA ASN A 312 -19.04 6.12 -9.32
C ASN A 312 -19.80 4.79 -9.39
N ASP A 313 -20.27 4.45 -10.56
CA ASP A 313 -21.11 3.29 -10.88
C ASP A 313 -20.40 1.93 -10.85
N GLN A 314 -19.14 1.87 -10.34
CA GLN A 314 -18.28 0.70 -10.39
C GLN A 314 -17.53 0.45 -9.07
N ILE A 315 -16.76 -0.64 -9.04
CA ILE A 315 -15.72 -0.88 -8.01
C ILE A 315 -14.67 0.25 -8.05
N ALA A 316 -13.78 0.29 -7.05
CA ALA A 316 -12.82 1.40 -6.90
C ALA A 316 -11.95 1.64 -8.16
N ILE A 317 -11.42 0.59 -8.78
CA ILE A 317 -10.68 0.64 -10.06
C ILE A 317 -11.07 -0.57 -10.89
N THR A 318 -11.36 -0.39 -12.17
CA THR A 318 -11.80 -1.44 -13.10
C THR A 318 -10.84 -1.68 -14.25
N SER A 319 -10.10 -0.65 -14.65
CA SER A 319 -9.32 -0.65 -15.88
C SER A 319 -8.15 0.32 -15.82
N GLY A 320 -7.25 0.22 -16.77
CA GLY A 320 -6.14 1.13 -16.99
C GLY A 320 -5.80 1.33 -18.44
N ILE A 321 -4.91 2.28 -18.71
CA ILE A 321 -4.24 2.50 -19.98
C ILE A 321 -2.73 2.66 -19.76
N TYR A 322 -1.94 2.35 -20.78
CA TYR A 322 -0.57 2.84 -20.89
C TYR A 322 -0.55 4.10 -21.74
N ALA A 323 -0.24 5.26 -21.13
CA ALA A 323 -0.22 6.55 -21.81
C ALA A 323 1.05 6.74 -22.64
N ASP A 324 2.14 6.15 -22.20
CA ASP A 324 3.42 5.94 -22.90
C ASP A 324 4.03 4.63 -22.37
N ASP A 325 5.27 4.31 -22.74
CA ASP A 325 5.93 3.05 -22.40
C ASP A 325 6.23 2.91 -20.90
N THR A 326 6.26 4.00 -20.15
CA THR A 326 6.60 4.03 -18.73
C THR A 326 5.44 4.42 -17.81
N THR A 327 4.32 4.92 -18.37
CA THR A 327 3.25 5.57 -17.62
C THR A 327 1.94 4.78 -17.70
N HIS A 328 1.52 4.22 -16.59
CA HIS A 328 0.24 3.57 -16.38
C HIS A 328 -0.74 4.50 -15.67
N VAL A 329 -2.02 4.49 -16.10
CA VAL A 329 -3.06 5.39 -15.60
C VAL A 329 -4.33 4.63 -15.29
N GLU A 330 -4.92 4.89 -14.12
CA GLU A 330 -6.15 4.28 -13.61
C GLU A 330 -7.15 5.34 -13.15
N MET A 331 -8.46 5.03 -13.26
CA MET A 331 -9.53 5.86 -12.71
C MET A 331 -10.00 5.29 -11.37
N VAL A 332 -9.88 6.09 -10.30
CA VAL A 332 -10.18 5.65 -8.92
C VAL A 332 -11.44 6.32 -8.40
N ARG A 333 -12.32 5.53 -7.78
CA ARG A 333 -13.62 5.97 -7.28
C ARG A 333 -13.81 5.66 -5.80
N TYR A 334 -14.62 6.50 -5.15
CA TYR A 334 -15.15 6.28 -3.80
C TYR A 334 -16.67 6.17 -3.86
N ASN A 335 -17.27 5.43 -2.94
CA ASN A 335 -18.73 5.39 -2.82
C ASN A 335 -19.31 6.77 -2.43
N LYS A 336 -20.55 7.00 -2.83
CA LYS A 336 -21.28 8.24 -2.52
C LYS A 336 -21.23 8.56 -1.02
N GLY A 337 -20.90 9.83 -0.69
CA GLY A 337 -20.73 10.31 0.68
C GLY A 337 -19.36 10.02 1.32
N SER A 338 -18.42 9.39 0.62
CA SER A 338 -17.05 9.18 1.12
C SER A 338 -16.09 10.27 0.62
N ASP A 339 -16.32 11.50 1.07
CA ASP A 339 -15.66 12.70 0.53
C ASP A 339 -14.31 13.03 1.16
N VAL A 340 -13.99 12.48 2.35
CA VAL A 340 -12.89 12.94 3.20
C VAL A 340 -11.55 12.98 2.49
N LEU A 341 -11.17 11.89 1.79
CA LEU A 341 -9.88 11.85 1.08
C LEU A 341 -9.91 12.66 -0.21
N LEU A 342 -11.08 12.83 -0.84
CA LEU A 342 -11.24 13.66 -2.03
C LEU A 342 -11.09 15.17 -1.73
N ASN A 343 -11.31 15.59 -0.48
CA ASN A 343 -11.02 16.96 -0.03
C ASN A 343 -9.51 17.27 0.02
N LEU A 344 -8.65 16.27 -0.21
CA LEU A 344 -7.23 16.50 -0.47
C LEU A 344 -6.94 16.95 -1.91
N LEU A 345 -7.94 17.06 -2.77
CA LEU A 345 -7.82 17.60 -4.12
C LEU A 345 -8.13 19.11 -4.14
N THR A 346 -7.42 19.82 -5.01
CA THR A 346 -7.53 21.28 -5.20
C THR A 346 -7.36 21.65 -6.68
N LEU A 347 -7.38 22.93 -7.00
CA LEU A 347 -7.17 23.42 -8.37
C LEU A 347 -5.86 22.87 -8.96
N MET A 348 -5.94 22.31 -10.16
CA MET A 348 -4.78 21.78 -10.86
C MET A 348 -3.75 22.88 -11.09
N THR A 349 -2.50 22.56 -10.81
CA THR A 349 -1.37 23.47 -11.02
C THR A 349 -0.20 22.74 -11.62
N ASP A 350 0.31 23.26 -12.74
CA ASP A 350 1.49 22.71 -13.40
C ASP A 350 2.75 23.03 -12.59
N GLY A 351 3.66 22.06 -12.57
CA GLY A 351 5.05 22.22 -12.13
C GLY A 351 5.99 22.56 -13.29
N GLY A 352 7.28 22.42 -13.03
CA GLY A 352 8.32 22.67 -14.03
C GLY A 352 8.42 24.14 -14.47
N GLY A 353 9.55 24.65 -14.78
CA GLY A 353 9.79 26.03 -15.19
C GLY A 353 10.23 26.95 -14.05
N LYS A 354 10.49 28.24 -14.37
CA LYS A 354 11.19 29.21 -13.51
C LYS A 354 10.41 29.64 -12.27
N ILE A 355 9.06 29.66 -12.34
CA ILE A 355 8.21 30.09 -11.21
C ILE A 355 7.92 28.88 -10.32
N PRO A 356 8.15 28.96 -9.00
CA PRO A 356 7.80 27.90 -8.06
C PRO A 356 6.34 27.50 -8.16
N ARG A 357 6.05 26.18 -8.07
CA ARG A 357 4.69 25.63 -8.22
C ARG A 357 3.71 26.24 -7.21
N THR A 358 4.16 26.48 -5.98
CA THR A 358 3.35 27.14 -4.93
C THR A 358 2.89 28.53 -5.35
N LEU A 359 3.76 29.34 -5.98
CA LEU A 359 3.37 30.68 -6.46
C LEU A 359 2.39 30.60 -7.64
N ARG A 360 2.58 29.63 -8.53
CA ARG A 360 1.60 29.35 -9.60
C ARG A 360 0.25 28.95 -9.03
N PHE A 361 0.26 28.12 -7.99
CA PHE A 361 -0.96 27.72 -7.30
C PHE A 361 -1.70 28.92 -6.69
N CYS A 362 -1.00 29.84 -6.00
CA CYS A 362 -1.58 31.09 -5.53
C CYS A 362 -2.17 31.92 -6.69
N GLY A 363 -1.45 32.02 -7.80
CA GLY A 363 -1.95 32.69 -9.01
C GLY A 363 -3.22 32.03 -9.58
N ASN A 364 -3.32 30.70 -9.54
CA ASN A 364 -4.52 29.98 -9.98
C ASN A 364 -5.71 30.23 -9.05
N ILE A 365 -5.51 30.35 -7.74
CA ILE A 365 -6.56 30.74 -6.80
C ILE A 365 -7.11 32.12 -7.16
N VAL A 366 -6.24 33.09 -7.42
CA VAL A 366 -6.65 34.46 -7.81
C VAL A 366 -7.40 34.48 -9.15
N LYS A 367 -7.00 33.64 -10.11
CA LYS A 367 -7.67 33.51 -11.42
C LYS A 367 -9.01 32.80 -11.34
N HIS A 368 -9.18 31.87 -10.41
CA HIS A 368 -10.35 31.00 -10.30
C HIS A 368 -10.94 30.97 -8.87
N PRO A 369 -11.23 32.12 -8.23
CA PRO A 369 -11.59 32.18 -6.83
C PRO A 369 -12.89 31.45 -6.51
N ILE A 370 -13.89 31.53 -7.39
CA ILE A 370 -15.19 30.87 -7.19
C ILE A 370 -15.02 29.34 -7.24
N GLN A 371 -14.20 28.84 -8.18
CA GLN A 371 -13.94 27.40 -8.27
C GLN A 371 -13.19 26.91 -7.02
N PHE A 372 -12.19 27.67 -6.56
CA PHE A 372 -11.44 27.34 -5.37
C PHE A 372 -12.36 27.28 -4.13
N VAL A 373 -13.21 28.27 -3.89
CA VAL A 373 -14.16 28.28 -2.77
C VAL A 373 -15.14 27.09 -2.85
N ARG A 374 -15.62 26.75 -4.05
CA ARG A 374 -16.48 25.56 -4.24
C ARG A 374 -15.76 24.25 -3.93
N LEU A 375 -14.45 24.16 -4.16
CA LEU A 375 -13.66 22.97 -3.81
C LEU A 375 -13.39 22.86 -2.29
N LEU A 376 -13.50 23.96 -1.54
CA LEU A 376 -13.40 23.92 -0.08
C LEU A 376 -14.67 23.38 0.59
N TRP A 377 -15.78 23.26 -0.16
CA TRP A 377 -17.01 22.66 0.37
C TRP A 377 -16.80 21.15 0.52
N PRO A 378 -16.84 20.60 1.76
CA PRO A 378 -16.33 19.27 2.04
C PRO A 378 -17.28 18.12 1.65
N PHE A 379 -18.52 18.41 1.26
CA PHE A 379 -19.54 17.40 1.00
C PHE A 379 -19.85 17.26 -0.49
N GLY A 380 -20.22 16.04 -0.93
CA GLY A 380 -20.65 15.74 -2.29
C GLY A 380 -19.51 15.63 -3.30
N MET A 381 -18.27 15.57 -2.84
CA MET A 381 -17.12 15.34 -3.72
C MET A 381 -17.19 13.96 -4.38
N ALA A 382 -17.50 12.92 -3.61
CA ALA A 382 -17.49 11.54 -4.11
C ALA A 382 -18.54 11.26 -5.19
N SER A 383 -19.64 12.00 -5.24
CA SER A 383 -20.68 11.81 -6.25
C SER A 383 -20.29 12.31 -7.65
N SER A 384 -19.31 13.20 -7.75
CA SER A 384 -18.95 13.89 -8.99
C SER A 384 -17.45 13.91 -9.31
N THR A 385 -16.63 13.31 -8.45
CA THR A 385 -15.17 13.35 -8.58
C THR A 385 -14.59 11.96 -8.77
N THR A 386 -13.81 11.80 -9.82
CA THR A 386 -12.99 10.60 -10.05
C THR A 386 -11.52 10.99 -9.90
N VAL A 387 -10.76 10.19 -9.16
CA VAL A 387 -9.31 10.36 -9.02
C VAL A 387 -8.61 9.75 -10.23
N VAL A 388 -7.58 10.41 -10.72
CA VAL A 388 -6.69 9.93 -11.78
C VAL A 388 -5.38 9.53 -11.09
N LEU A 389 -5.17 8.24 -10.98
CA LEU A 389 -3.95 7.65 -10.43
C LEU A 389 -2.97 7.39 -11.58
N VAL A 390 -1.79 7.98 -11.49
CA VAL A 390 -0.73 7.83 -12.48
C VAL A 390 0.50 7.26 -11.81
N MET A 391 1.08 6.22 -12.39
CA MET A 391 2.26 5.51 -11.91
C MET A 391 3.28 5.36 -13.03
N GLN A 392 4.58 5.45 -12.72
CA GLN A 392 5.64 5.35 -13.70
C GLN A 392 6.74 4.38 -13.26
N THR A 393 7.39 3.75 -14.23
CA THR A 393 8.58 2.89 -14.00
C THR A 393 9.88 3.67 -13.87
N ASP A 394 9.83 5.01 -13.95
CA ASP A 394 10.98 5.93 -13.91
C ASP A 394 11.84 5.78 -12.64
N GLU A 395 13.17 5.84 -12.80
CA GLU A 395 14.13 5.82 -11.70
C GLU A 395 14.12 7.13 -10.90
N ASN A 396 13.63 7.03 -9.69
CA ASN A 396 13.66 8.09 -8.68
C ASN A 396 13.46 7.50 -7.30
N TYR A 397 14.04 8.10 -6.27
CA TYR A 397 13.89 7.62 -4.91
C TYR A 397 14.17 8.67 -3.85
N LEU A 398 13.79 8.34 -2.63
CA LEU A 398 14.01 9.08 -1.40
C LEU A 398 14.87 8.23 -0.45
N LYS A 399 15.42 8.85 0.55
CA LYS A 399 16.00 8.20 1.71
C LYS A 399 15.10 8.50 2.93
N LEU A 400 14.77 7.49 3.69
CA LEU A 400 14.19 7.65 5.02
C LEU A 400 15.32 7.76 6.03
N ASP A 401 15.19 8.71 6.94
CA ASP A 401 16.06 8.84 8.11
C ASP A 401 15.22 9.02 9.38
N SER A 402 15.85 8.80 10.52
CA SER A 402 15.24 9.01 11.82
C SER A 402 16.10 9.97 12.61
N LYS A 403 15.60 11.19 12.81
CA LYS A 403 16.31 12.25 13.55
C LYS A 403 15.56 12.62 14.82
N PRO A 404 16.30 12.94 15.93
CA PRO A 404 15.69 13.53 17.11
C PRO A 404 15.02 14.84 16.75
N ARG A 405 13.81 15.06 17.23
CA ARG A 405 13.14 16.37 17.12
C ARG A 405 13.00 16.97 18.50
N TRP A 406 13.54 18.18 18.68
CA TRP A 406 13.60 18.89 19.97
C TRP A 406 12.23 19.14 20.63
N TRP A 407 11.13 19.24 19.83
CA TRP A 407 9.76 19.39 20.35
C TRP A 407 9.07 18.06 20.72
N ARG A 408 9.70 16.93 20.49
CA ARG A 408 9.25 15.62 20.98
C ARG A 408 10.24 15.16 22.04
N LEU A 409 9.97 15.44 23.31
CA LEU A 409 10.77 14.99 24.45
C LEU A 409 11.23 13.53 24.26
N GLY A 410 12.50 13.35 23.82
CA GLY A 410 13.10 12.04 23.57
C GLY A 410 12.55 11.24 22.37
N GLY A 411 11.64 11.80 21.55
CA GLY A 411 11.01 11.12 20.43
C GLY A 411 11.73 11.38 19.10
N GLN A 412 12.12 10.31 18.43
CA GLN A 412 12.61 10.37 17.06
C GLN A 412 11.45 10.41 16.07
N SER A 413 11.59 11.20 15.02
CA SER A 413 10.63 11.28 13.92
C SER A 413 11.30 10.82 12.63
N MET A 414 10.69 9.84 11.98
CA MET A 414 11.06 9.46 10.63
C MET A 414 10.79 10.63 9.67
N ASN A 415 11.71 10.88 8.77
CA ASN A 415 11.60 11.91 7.76
C ASN A 415 12.14 11.39 6.42
N SER A 416 11.88 12.13 5.34
CA SER A 416 12.45 11.86 4.02
C SER A 416 13.50 12.90 3.65
N THR A 417 14.56 12.44 3.02
CA THR A 417 15.61 13.28 2.39
C THR A 417 15.81 12.82 0.96
N VAL A 418 16.45 13.67 0.15
CA VAL A 418 16.86 13.34 -1.23
C VAL A 418 18.36 13.20 -1.23
N PRO A 419 18.92 12.03 -1.57
CA PRO A 419 20.38 11.87 -1.69
C PRO A 419 20.97 12.82 -2.73
N SER A 420 22.21 13.27 -2.49
CA SER A 420 22.92 14.16 -3.43
C SER A 420 23.09 13.46 -4.78
N GLY A 421 22.84 14.21 -5.86
CA GLY A 421 22.95 13.69 -7.24
C GLY A 421 21.77 12.80 -7.69
N MET A 422 20.78 12.56 -6.84
CA MET A 422 19.64 11.70 -7.18
C MET A 422 18.41 12.50 -7.62
N ARG A 423 17.67 11.93 -8.58
CA ARG A 423 16.38 12.46 -9.01
C ARG A 423 15.35 12.19 -7.92
N ARG A 424 14.74 13.24 -7.42
CA ARG A 424 13.67 13.16 -6.42
C ARG A 424 12.41 12.53 -7.03
N ALA A 425 11.63 11.77 -6.22
CA ALA A 425 10.29 11.38 -6.57
C ALA A 425 9.45 12.59 -7.03
N PRO A 426 8.78 12.51 -8.20
CA PRO A 426 8.13 13.67 -8.81
C PRO A 426 6.92 14.10 -7.99
N SER A 427 6.74 15.40 -7.84
CA SER A 427 5.49 16.01 -7.38
C SER A 427 4.66 16.53 -8.56
N TYR A 428 5.20 16.47 -9.78
CA TYR A 428 4.59 16.90 -11.01
C TYR A 428 5.03 15.98 -12.15
N ILE A 429 4.07 15.38 -12.80
CA ILE A 429 4.23 14.53 -13.98
C ILE A 429 3.49 15.19 -15.13
N PRO A 430 4.19 15.75 -16.16
CA PRO A 430 3.56 16.54 -17.24
C PRO A 430 2.43 15.78 -17.95
N ILE A 431 2.67 14.52 -18.34
CA ILE A 431 1.69 13.70 -19.05
C ILE A 431 0.45 13.43 -18.18
N ALA A 432 0.62 13.28 -16.86
CA ALA A 432 -0.49 13.09 -15.91
C ALA A 432 -1.44 14.31 -15.90
N ASN A 433 -0.88 15.54 -15.90
CA ASN A 433 -1.67 16.76 -15.97
C ASN A 433 -2.38 16.90 -17.32
N GLU A 434 -1.73 16.53 -18.43
CA GLU A 434 -2.35 16.56 -19.77
C GLU A 434 -3.52 15.57 -19.86
N ILE A 435 -3.33 14.34 -19.41
CA ILE A 435 -4.39 13.31 -19.35
C ILE A 435 -5.58 13.85 -18.54
N THR A 436 -5.31 14.39 -17.37
CA THR A 436 -6.36 14.90 -16.49
C THR A 436 -7.13 16.06 -17.11
N ARG A 437 -6.47 16.93 -17.91
CA ARG A 437 -7.17 17.99 -18.67
C ARG A 437 -8.04 17.41 -19.79
N ARG A 438 -7.57 16.39 -20.51
CA ARG A 438 -8.36 15.71 -21.55
C ARG A 438 -9.59 15.04 -20.94
N LEU A 439 -9.41 14.30 -19.84
CA LEU A 439 -10.50 13.72 -19.07
C LEU A 439 -11.49 14.80 -18.59
N ALA A 440 -11.00 15.92 -18.08
CA ALA A 440 -11.86 17.02 -17.63
C ALA A 440 -12.72 17.59 -18.78
N ARG A 441 -12.20 17.68 -20.01
CA ARG A 441 -13.00 18.07 -21.17
C ARG A 441 -14.10 17.05 -21.47
N LYS A 442 -13.78 15.74 -21.48
CA LYS A 442 -14.75 14.67 -21.76
C LYS A 442 -15.82 14.54 -20.67
N MET A 443 -15.45 14.77 -19.43
CA MET A 443 -16.34 14.68 -18.26
C MET A 443 -17.04 16.00 -17.93
N ASN A 444 -16.96 17.02 -18.81
CA ASN A 444 -17.44 18.39 -18.52
C ASN A 444 -17.03 18.85 -17.12
N GLY A 445 -15.74 18.68 -16.75
CA GLY A 445 -15.25 18.78 -15.39
C GLY A 445 -14.19 19.84 -15.17
N ILE A 446 -13.71 19.91 -13.92
CA ILE A 446 -12.61 20.74 -13.46
C ILE A 446 -11.44 19.80 -13.15
N PRO A 447 -10.26 20.00 -13.77
CA PRO A 447 -9.08 19.21 -13.43
C PRO A 447 -8.51 19.63 -12.07
N LEU A 448 -8.07 18.64 -11.29
CA LEU A 448 -7.62 18.81 -9.91
C LEU A 448 -6.22 18.18 -9.72
N SER A 449 -5.44 18.75 -8.80
CA SER A 449 -4.20 18.17 -8.25
C SER A 449 -4.36 17.91 -6.75
N ALA A 450 -3.55 17.02 -6.19
CA ALA A 450 -3.49 16.87 -4.74
C ALA A 450 -2.87 18.13 -4.07
N TRP A 451 -3.39 18.52 -2.90
CA TRP A 451 -2.87 19.65 -2.11
C TRP A 451 -1.37 19.55 -1.85
N PRO A 452 -0.80 18.39 -1.43
CA PRO A 452 0.64 18.28 -1.19
C PRO A 452 1.46 18.59 -2.45
N GLU A 453 0.98 18.20 -3.61
CA GLU A 453 1.66 18.43 -4.89
C GLU A 453 1.59 19.90 -5.32
N ALA A 454 0.40 20.49 -5.30
CA ALA A 454 0.16 21.85 -5.79
C ALA A 454 0.73 22.92 -4.84
N ALA A 455 0.47 22.81 -3.53
CA ALA A 455 0.80 23.84 -2.55
C ALA A 455 2.19 23.66 -1.93
N PHE A 456 2.65 22.42 -1.71
CA PHE A 456 3.88 22.14 -0.98
C PHE A 456 4.97 21.48 -1.84
N ASN A 457 4.68 21.24 -3.11
CA ASN A 457 5.60 20.56 -4.03
C ASN A 457 6.11 19.21 -3.44
N ALA A 458 5.26 18.49 -2.72
CA ALA A 458 5.51 17.18 -2.15
C ALA A 458 4.77 16.12 -2.96
N SER A 459 5.40 14.96 -3.22
CA SER A 459 4.77 13.85 -3.91
C SER A 459 3.61 13.28 -3.08
N THR A 460 2.67 12.63 -3.73
CA THR A 460 1.64 11.79 -3.08
C THR A 460 1.78 10.36 -3.56
N THR A 461 1.59 9.38 -2.67
CA THR A 461 1.63 7.96 -3.04
C THR A 461 0.77 7.09 -2.13
N ALA A 462 0.16 6.06 -2.70
CA ALA A 462 -0.41 4.92 -1.99
C ALA A 462 0.50 3.66 -2.08
N HIS A 463 1.65 3.77 -2.77
CA HIS A 463 2.50 2.64 -3.18
C HIS A 463 3.96 2.84 -2.76
N ILE A 464 4.20 3.12 -1.47
CA ILE A 464 5.56 3.28 -0.93
C ILE A 464 6.28 1.93 -0.92
N LEU A 465 7.52 1.89 -1.45
CA LEU A 465 8.36 0.69 -1.63
C LEU A 465 9.81 0.96 -1.21
N GLY A 466 10.59 -0.10 -1.02
CA GLY A 466 12.02 0.01 -0.74
C GLY A 466 12.38 0.41 0.70
N GLY A 467 13.65 0.64 0.95
CA GLY A 467 14.19 0.98 2.28
C GLY A 467 14.83 -0.18 3.03
N CYS A 468 14.52 -1.44 2.66
CA CYS A 468 15.24 -2.65 3.08
C CYS A 468 15.64 -3.45 1.85
N CYS A 469 16.22 -2.80 0.83
CA CYS A 469 16.47 -3.42 -0.46
C CYS A 469 17.36 -4.65 -0.35
N MET A 470 17.09 -5.61 -1.23
CA MET A 470 17.90 -6.82 -1.42
C MET A 470 19.28 -6.43 -1.99
N GLY A 471 20.28 -7.24 -1.71
CA GLY A 471 21.62 -7.08 -2.22
C GLY A 471 22.48 -8.31 -2.02
N GLU A 472 23.66 -8.32 -2.62
CA GLU A 472 24.63 -9.44 -2.50
C GLU A 472 25.43 -9.38 -1.19
N SER A 473 25.50 -8.18 -0.58
CA SER A 473 26.27 -7.94 0.63
C SER A 473 25.67 -6.79 1.46
N PRO A 474 26.05 -6.63 2.74
CA PRO A 474 25.56 -5.55 3.59
C PRO A 474 25.92 -4.14 3.11
N GLU A 475 26.92 -3.99 2.24
CA GLU A 475 27.28 -2.71 1.60
C GLU A 475 26.33 -2.35 0.46
N LYS A 476 25.68 -3.36 -0.16
CA LYS A 476 24.78 -3.18 -1.30
C LYS A 476 23.29 -3.25 -0.93
N GLY A 477 22.94 -3.92 0.19
CA GLY A 477 21.56 -4.10 0.61
C GLY A 477 21.42 -4.25 2.12
N VAL A 478 20.18 -4.43 2.57
CA VAL A 478 19.84 -4.71 3.97
C VAL A 478 19.61 -6.20 4.17
N VAL A 479 19.07 -6.86 3.15
CA VAL A 479 18.73 -8.29 3.16
C VAL A 479 19.35 -8.98 1.94
N GLY A 480 19.61 -10.27 2.09
CA GLY A 480 19.94 -11.14 0.96
C GLY A 480 18.71 -11.43 0.09
N PHE A 481 18.91 -12.10 -1.05
CA PHE A 481 17.82 -12.46 -1.97
C PHE A 481 16.82 -13.47 -1.39
N ASN A 482 17.16 -14.12 -0.28
CA ASN A 482 16.28 -14.96 0.51
C ASN A 482 15.48 -14.17 1.56
N GLY A 483 15.61 -12.85 1.59
CA GLY A 483 14.96 -11.95 2.55
C GLY A 483 15.60 -11.91 3.95
N GLU A 484 16.68 -12.66 4.22
CA GLU A 484 17.36 -12.68 5.50
C GLU A 484 18.22 -11.44 5.70
N ILE A 485 18.16 -10.83 6.89
CA ILE A 485 18.91 -9.61 7.23
C ILE A 485 20.40 -9.97 7.42
N PHE A 486 21.29 -9.27 6.72
CA PHE A 486 22.72 -9.48 6.86
C PHE A 486 23.20 -9.34 8.29
N GLY A 487 23.97 -10.34 8.76
CA GLY A 487 24.52 -10.38 10.12
C GLY A 487 23.56 -10.84 11.21
N TYR A 488 22.31 -11.23 10.85
CA TYR A 488 21.31 -11.69 11.80
C TYR A 488 20.59 -12.97 11.29
N PRO A 489 21.13 -14.16 11.58
CA PRO A 489 20.52 -15.42 11.19
C PRO A 489 19.07 -15.56 11.68
N ASN A 490 18.18 -16.10 10.85
CA ASN A 490 16.76 -16.29 11.16
C ASN A 490 15.97 -14.99 11.41
N LEU A 491 16.49 -13.86 10.94
CA LEU A 491 15.81 -12.57 10.95
C LEU A 491 15.54 -12.12 9.53
N PHE A 492 14.27 -11.99 9.14
CA PHE A 492 13.87 -11.77 7.75
C PHE A 492 13.06 -10.48 7.57
N VAL A 493 13.03 -9.97 6.34
CA VAL A 493 12.07 -8.96 5.87
C VAL A 493 11.29 -9.55 4.71
N ALA A 494 9.96 -9.50 4.79
CA ALA A 494 9.06 -9.96 3.74
C ALA A 494 7.88 -9.01 3.61
N ASP A 495 8.08 -7.86 2.98
CA ASP A 495 7.07 -6.84 2.70
C ASP A 495 7.51 -5.88 1.57
N GLY A 496 6.76 -4.80 1.34
CA GLY A 496 7.10 -3.83 0.29
C GLY A 496 8.43 -3.11 0.46
N SER A 497 9.08 -3.20 1.63
CA SER A 497 10.38 -2.56 1.86
C SER A 497 11.54 -3.24 1.13
N ILE A 498 11.38 -4.48 0.69
CA ILE A 498 12.40 -5.19 -0.10
C ILE A 498 12.28 -4.95 -1.61
N VAL A 499 11.17 -4.41 -2.09
CA VAL A 499 10.93 -4.18 -3.54
C VAL A 499 11.91 -3.14 -4.06
N PRO A 500 12.76 -3.48 -5.04
CA PRO A 500 13.91 -2.65 -5.40
C PRO A 500 13.64 -1.66 -6.55
N ALA A 501 12.43 -1.63 -7.14
CA ALA A 501 12.12 -0.82 -8.32
C ALA A 501 10.77 -0.09 -8.19
N ASN A 502 10.59 0.99 -8.95
CA ASN A 502 9.27 1.52 -9.25
C ASN A 502 8.59 0.56 -10.24
N LEU A 503 7.43 0.05 -9.87
CA LEU A 503 6.76 -1.02 -10.60
C LEU A 503 5.91 -0.51 -11.78
N GLY A 504 5.52 0.77 -11.75
CA GLY A 504 4.57 1.34 -12.72
C GLY A 504 3.14 0.83 -12.59
N VAL A 505 2.90 -0.12 -11.68
CA VAL A 505 1.58 -0.68 -11.35
C VAL A 505 1.41 -0.83 -9.84
N ASN A 506 0.22 -1.17 -9.38
CA ASN A 506 -0.10 -1.37 -7.96
C ASN A 506 0.72 -2.54 -7.36
N PRO A 507 1.39 -2.38 -6.21
CA PRO A 507 2.42 -3.30 -5.74
C PRO A 507 1.91 -4.52 -4.99
N SER A 508 0.60 -4.63 -4.70
CA SER A 508 0.03 -5.66 -3.82
C SER A 508 0.40 -7.07 -4.26
N LEU A 509 0.27 -7.37 -5.56
CA LEU A 509 0.59 -8.68 -6.12
C LEU A 509 2.10 -8.97 -6.08
N THR A 510 2.94 -7.97 -6.40
CA THR A 510 4.41 -8.10 -6.36
C THR A 510 4.90 -8.39 -4.94
N ILE A 511 4.39 -7.66 -3.94
CA ILE A 511 4.74 -7.90 -2.53
C ILE A 511 4.36 -9.33 -2.12
N THR A 512 3.17 -9.78 -2.54
CA THR A 512 2.69 -11.15 -2.25
C THR A 512 3.59 -12.18 -2.93
N ALA A 513 3.90 -12.01 -4.22
CA ALA A 513 4.74 -12.94 -4.98
C ALA A 513 6.17 -13.03 -4.43
N LEU A 514 6.80 -11.89 -4.09
CA LEU A 514 8.11 -11.88 -3.44
C LEU A 514 8.08 -12.60 -2.08
N SER A 515 7.03 -12.41 -1.31
CA SER A 515 6.89 -13.09 -0.02
C SER A 515 6.69 -14.59 -0.19
N GLU A 516 5.94 -15.03 -1.21
CA GLU A 516 5.85 -16.45 -1.61
C GLU A 516 7.23 -17.02 -2.00
N TYR A 517 8.01 -16.25 -2.77
CA TYR A 517 9.37 -16.63 -3.14
C TYR A 517 10.28 -16.79 -1.90
N ILE A 518 10.30 -15.81 -0.99
CA ILE A 518 11.12 -15.87 0.23
C ILE A 518 10.69 -17.04 1.10
N MET A 519 9.41 -17.23 1.32
CA MET A 519 8.91 -18.36 2.13
C MET A 519 9.21 -19.72 1.50
N SER A 520 9.36 -19.79 0.18
CA SER A 520 9.76 -21.03 -0.49
C SER A 520 11.21 -21.45 -0.19
N GLN A 521 12.07 -20.49 0.21
CA GLN A 521 13.47 -20.76 0.57
C GLN A 521 13.64 -21.30 2.01
N ILE A 522 12.62 -21.17 2.86
CA ILE A 522 12.65 -21.71 4.23
C ILE A 522 12.27 -23.20 4.14
N SER A 523 13.08 -24.09 4.74
CA SER A 523 12.83 -25.53 4.77
C SER A 523 11.57 -25.89 5.57
N GLU A 524 11.08 -27.10 5.41
CA GLU A 524 10.09 -27.69 6.32
C GLU A 524 10.71 -27.94 7.70
N LYS A 525 9.87 -27.95 8.74
CA LYS A 525 10.29 -28.13 10.13
C LYS A 525 10.69 -29.57 10.41
#